data_4f77cdac6fdd5c86faa09b5e7b4e38ac
#
_entry.id   4f77cdac6fdd5c86faa09b5e7b4e38ac
#
_cell.length_a   1.000
_cell.length_b   1.000
_cell.length_c   1.000
_cell.angle_alpha   90.00
_cell.angle_beta   90.00
_cell.angle_gamma   90.00
#
_symmetry.space_group_name_H-M   'P 1'
#
loop_
_entity.id
_entity.type
_entity.pdbx_description
1 polymer ?
#
loop_
_entity_poly.entity_id
_entity_poly.type
_entity_poly.pdbx_seq_one_letter_code
_entity_poly.pdbx_strand_id
1 'polypeptide(L)'
;MGFVPLHNHSDYSLLDGASQVPKIVERASNLGMKSIALTDHGVMYGVLELVKNCKKFGIKPIIGNEMYIINGSIDDPQPKKEKRYHLVVLAKNLKGYKNLVKLTTISHLKGMRGRGIFSRPCIDKRLLEKYKEGLII
;
A
#
# COMPACT_ATOMS: atom_id res chain seq x y z
N MET A 1 -17.25 -19.71 -3.18
CA MET A 1 -16.36 -18.60 -2.72
C MET A 1 -15.70 -17.99 -3.96
N GLY A 2 -15.73 -16.67 -4.12
CA GLY A 2 -15.04 -16.00 -5.23
C GLY A 2 -13.61 -15.65 -4.84
N PHE A 3 -12.67 -15.63 -5.81
CA PHE A 3 -11.31 -15.16 -5.63
C PHE A 3 -11.31 -13.64 -5.40
N VAL A 4 -10.47 -13.17 -4.46
CA VAL A 4 -10.25 -11.75 -4.17
C VAL A 4 -8.74 -11.49 -4.16
N PRO A 5 -8.18 -10.78 -5.15
CA PRO A 5 -6.76 -10.44 -5.15
C PRO A 5 -6.48 -9.38 -4.08
N LEU A 6 -5.53 -9.66 -3.19
CA LEU A 6 -5.17 -8.79 -2.07
C LEU A 6 -3.87 -8.01 -2.29
N HIS A 7 -3.14 -8.29 -3.37
CA HIS A 7 -1.86 -7.69 -3.71
C HIS A 7 -1.87 -7.29 -5.19
N ASN A 8 -2.13 -6.03 -5.47
CA ASN A 8 -2.21 -5.50 -6.84
C ASN A 8 -1.56 -4.11 -6.90
N HIS A 9 -0.90 -3.85 -8.02
CA HIS A 9 -0.28 -2.58 -8.34
C HIS A 9 -0.99 -1.89 -9.50
N SER A 10 -1.15 -0.59 -9.39
CA SER A 10 -1.59 0.26 -10.50
C SER A 10 -0.42 1.00 -11.15
N ASP A 11 -0.73 1.82 -12.14
CA ASP A 11 0.22 2.73 -12.78
C ASP A 11 0.81 3.80 -11.82
N TYR A 12 0.26 3.94 -10.60
CA TYR A 12 0.87 4.74 -9.53
C TYR A 12 2.10 4.05 -8.91
N SER A 13 2.29 2.75 -9.11
CA SER A 13 3.53 2.02 -8.79
C SER A 13 4.54 2.20 -9.93
N LEU A 14 5.21 3.36 -9.96
CA LEU A 14 6.11 3.76 -11.04
C LEU A 14 7.18 2.69 -11.32
N LEU A 15 7.42 2.38 -12.60
CA LEU A 15 8.35 1.38 -13.12
C LEU A 15 7.93 -0.09 -12.88
N ASP A 16 6.76 -0.33 -12.30
CA ASP A 16 6.30 -1.67 -11.96
C ASP A 16 4.85 -1.93 -12.40
N GLY A 17 3.91 -1.06 -12.01
CA GLY A 17 2.51 -1.18 -12.39
C GLY A 17 2.20 -0.54 -13.74
N ALA A 18 1.47 -1.26 -14.61
CA ALA A 18 1.03 -0.76 -15.92
C ALA A 18 -0.49 -0.54 -15.99
N SER A 19 -1.24 -1.09 -15.05
CA SER A 19 -2.70 -1.12 -15.10
C SER A 19 -3.31 0.11 -14.43
N GLN A 20 -4.15 0.83 -15.15
CA GLN A 20 -4.91 1.94 -14.60
C GLN A 20 -5.99 1.45 -13.63
N VAL A 21 -6.20 2.16 -12.52
CA VAL A 21 -7.18 1.79 -11.48
C VAL A 21 -8.58 1.53 -12.04
N PRO A 22 -9.16 2.37 -12.95
CA PRO A 22 -10.47 2.09 -13.53
C PRO A 22 -10.52 0.75 -14.28
N LYS A 23 -9.45 0.41 -15.01
CA LYS A 23 -9.36 -0.85 -15.79
C LYS A 23 -9.24 -2.08 -14.88
N ILE A 24 -8.50 -1.96 -13.78
CA ILE A 24 -8.40 -3.01 -12.76
C ILE A 24 -9.78 -3.31 -12.19
N VAL A 25 -10.53 -2.28 -11.78
CA VAL A 25 -11.86 -2.42 -11.18
C VAL A 25 -12.89 -2.96 -12.18
N GLU A 26 -12.90 -2.44 -13.41
CA GLU A 26 -13.76 -2.93 -14.49
C GLU A 26 -13.51 -4.43 -14.76
N ARG A 27 -12.23 -4.82 -14.85
CA ARG A 27 -11.86 -6.22 -15.08
C ARG A 27 -12.30 -7.13 -13.91
N ALA A 28 -12.12 -6.69 -12.67
CA ALA A 28 -12.57 -7.41 -11.49
C ALA A 28 -14.10 -7.62 -11.52
N SER A 29 -14.85 -6.58 -11.89
CA SER A 29 -16.31 -6.67 -12.05
C SER A 29 -16.71 -7.67 -13.12
N ASN A 30 -16.09 -7.61 -14.30
CA ASN A 30 -16.36 -8.51 -15.42
C ASN A 30 -16.03 -9.98 -15.10
N LEU A 31 -15.11 -10.23 -14.19
CA LEU A 31 -14.77 -11.54 -13.66
C LEU A 31 -15.69 -11.99 -12.49
N GLY A 32 -16.69 -11.20 -12.12
CA GLY A 32 -17.63 -11.52 -11.03
C GLY A 32 -17.03 -11.40 -9.63
N MET A 33 -15.86 -10.75 -9.49
CA MET A 33 -15.25 -10.51 -8.19
C MET A 33 -16.09 -9.55 -7.36
N LYS A 34 -16.19 -9.80 -6.06
CA LYS A 34 -16.96 -8.96 -5.12
C LYS A 34 -16.11 -7.90 -4.40
N SER A 35 -14.80 -8.04 -4.48
CA SER A 35 -13.84 -7.13 -3.83
C SER A 35 -12.54 -7.12 -4.61
N ILE A 36 -11.79 -6.03 -4.48
CA ILE A 36 -10.43 -5.92 -5.00
C ILE A 36 -9.59 -5.02 -4.11
N ALA A 37 -8.33 -5.40 -3.87
CA ALA A 37 -7.37 -4.55 -3.17
C ALA A 37 -6.54 -3.71 -4.15
N LEU A 38 -6.05 -2.58 -3.65
CA LEU A 38 -4.98 -1.81 -4.26
C LEU A 38 -3.87 -1.61 -3.23
N THR A 39 -2.66 -2.00 -3.59
CA THR A 39 -1.48 -2.05 -2.71
C THR A 39 -0.25 -1.55 -3.45
N ASP A 40 -0.31 -0.32 -3.95
CA ASP A 40 0.82 0.30 -4.65
C ASP A 40 2.07 0.42 -3.77
N HIS A 41 3.25 0.41 -4.38
CA HIS A 41 4.55 0.44 -3.71
C HIS A 41 4.77 1.74 -2.92
N GLY A 42 4.65 1.66 -1.60
CA GLY A 42 4.94 2.73 -0.66
C GLY A 42 4.00 3.94 -0.74
N VAL A 43 2.95 3.90 -1.56
CA VAL A 43 2.04 5.03 -1.81
C VAL A 43 0.57 4.64 -1.71
N MET A 44 -0.30 5.65 -1.61
CA MET A 44 -1.76 5.50 -1.56
C MET A 44 -2.45 6.42 -2.58
N TYR A 45 -1.79 6.77 -3.68
CA TYR A 45 -2.28 7.77 -4.63
C TYR A 45 -3.57 7.32 -5.32
N GLY A 46 -3.69 6.03 -5.69
CA GLY A 46 -4.85 5.48 -6.37
C GLY A 46 -6.07 5.23 -5.50
N VAL A 47 -6.01 5.44 -4.17
CA VAL A 47 -7.07 5.05 -3.24
C VAL A 47 -8.41 5.74 -3.53
N LEU A 48 -8.42 7.05 -3.79
CA LEU A 48 -9.66 7.77 -4.09
C LEU A 48 -10.28 7.30 -5.40
N GLU A 49 -9.44 7.04 -6.39
CA GLU A 49 -9.87 6.51 -7.68
C GLU A 49 -10.43 5.09 -7.55
N LEU A 50 -9.77 4.22 -6.75
CA LEU A 50 -10.27 2.90 -6.42
C LEU A 50 -11.68 2.97 -5.82
N VAL A 51 -11.87 3.78 -4.78
CA VAL A 51 -13.16 3.90 -4.07
C VAL A 51 -14.27 4.38 -5.01
N LYS A 52 -13.99 5.40 -5.86
CA LYS A 52 -14.96 5.92 -6.83
C LYS A 52 -15.36 4.85 -7.85
N ASN A 53 -14.40 4.14 -8.43
CA ASN A 53 -14.66 3.12 -9.43
C ASN A 53 -15.34 1.88 -8.82
N CYS A 54 -14.89 1.42 -7.65
CA CYS A 54 -15.54 0.32 -6.95
C CYS A 54 -17.02 0.63 -6.64
N LYS A 55 -17.34 1.86 -6.24
CA LYS A 55 -18.73 2.30 -6.04
C LYS A 55 -19.54 2.23 -7.34
N LYS A 56 -18.96 2.67 -8.48
CA LYS A 56 -19.60 2.62 -9.79
C LYS A 56 -19.94 1.19 -10.22
N PHE A 57 -19.07 0.23 -9.95
CA PHE A 57 -19.21 -1.17 -10.36
C PHE A 57 -19.82 -2.08 -9.29
N GLY A 58 -20.21 -1.56 -8.11
CA GLY A 58 -20.81 -2.34 -7.02
C GLY A 58 -19.83 -3.35 -6.39
N ILE A 59 -18.52 -3.09 -6.43
CA ILE A 59 -17.47 -3.94 -5.82
C ILE A 59 -16.95 -3.27 -4.55
N LYS A 60 -16.53 -4.09 -3.57
CA LYS A 60 -15.94 -3.59 -2.33
C LYS A 60 -14.46 -3.23 -2.54
N PRO A 61 -14.04 -1.97 -2.31
CA PRO A 61 -12.62 -1.62 -2.30
C PRO A 61 -11.94 -2.15 -1.03
N ILE A 62 -10.75 -2.70 -1.18
CA ILE A 62 -9.84 -3.03 -0.07
C ILE A 62 -8.63 -2.10 -0.21
N ILE A 63 -8.46 -1.21 0.74
CA ILE A 63 -7.40 -0.21 0.72
C ILE A 63 -6.16 -0.78 1.38
N GLY A 64 -5.03 -0.71 0.69
CA GLY A 64 -3.75 -1.16 1.18
C GLY A 64 -2.57 -0.33 0.70
N ASN A 65 -1.39 -0.77 1.07
CA ASN A 65 -0.11 -0.25 0.64
C ASN A 65 0.92 -1.39 0.75
N GLU A 66 1.70 -1.63 -0.28
CA GLU A 66 2.88 -2.48 -0.15
C GLU A 66 4.04 -1.64 0.39
N MET A 67 4.14 -1.63 1.71
CA MET A 67 5.13 -0.82 2.41
C MET A 67 6.53 -1.42 2.34
N TYR A 68 7.54 -0.56 2.31
CA TYR A 68 8.91 -0.98 2.53
C TYR A 68 9.20 -0.97 4.03
N ILE A 69 9.76 -2.09 4.54
CA ILE A 69 10.13 -2.23 5.94
C ILE A 69 11.62 -2.56 6.09
N ILE A 70 12.25 -1.98 7.10
CA ILE A 70 13.64 -2.24 7.49
C ILE A 70 13.72 -2.90 8.87
N ASN A 71 14.81 -3.60 9.12
CA ASN A 71 15.05 -4.24 10.43
C ASN A 71 15.61 -3.26 11.48
N GLY A 72 16.29 -2.19 11.04
CA GLY A 72 16.77 -1.11 11.91
C GLY A 72 15.69 -0.10 12.24
N SER A 73 16.06 1.06 12.77
CA SER A 73 15.18 2.19 13.02
C SER A 73 15.28 3.22 11.89
N ILE A 74 14.16 3.81 11.48
CA ILE A 74 14.16 4.93 10.52
C ILE A 74 14.79 6.21 11.12
N ASP A 75 14.93 6.29 12.44
CA ASP A 75 15.56 7.43 13.12
C ASP A 75 17.10 7.32 13.12
N ASP A 76 17.65 6.13 12.85
CA ASP A 76 19.09 5.91 12.78
C ASP A 76 19.66 6.30 11.41
N PRO A 77 20.95 6.66 11.33
CA PRO A 77 21.63 6.85 10.07
C PRO A 77 21.53 5.61 9.18
N GLN A 78 21.32 5.81 7.87
CA GLN A 78 21.21 4.69 6.94
C GLN A 78 22.53 3.92 6.82
N PRO A 79 22.57 2.61 7.08
CA PRO A 79 23.75 1.79 6.87
C PRO A 79 24.12 1.71 5.37
N LYS A 80 25.41 1.45 5.08
CA LYS A 80 25.89 1.27 3.69
C LYS A 80 25.15 0.17 2.93
N LYS A 81 24.78 -0.91 3.62
CA LYS A 81 24.02 -2.06 3.07
C LYS A 81 22.80 -2.30 3.94
N GLU A 82 21.68 -1.68 3.59
CA GLU A 82 20.41 -1.85 4.27
C GLU A 82 19.46 -2.66 3.37
N LYS A 83 18.97 -3.79 3.92
CA LYS A 83 17.92 -4.57 3.25
C LYS A 83 16.56 -3.91 3.52
N ARG A 84 15.78 -3.76 2.47
CA ARG A 84 14.39 -3.30 2.50
C ARG A 84 13.52 -4.47 2.05
N TYR A 85 12.48 -4.75 2.81
CA TYR A 85 11.55 -5.83 2.55
C TYR A 85 10.20 -5.23 2.18
N HIS A 86 9.41 -5.96 1.41
CA HIS A 86 8.05 -5.59 1.06
C HIS A 86 7.07 -6.20 2.08
N LEU A 87 6.05 -5.44 2.43
CA LEU A 87 5.04 -5.85 3.40
C LEU A 87 3.69 -5.32 2.95
N VAL A 88 2.78 -6.20 2.57
CA VAL A 88 1.40 -5.82 2.25
C VAL A 88 0.66 -5.51 3.54
N VAL A 89 0.13 -4.29 3.62
CA VAL A 89 -0.64 -3.80 4.76
C VAL A 89 -2.01 -3.34 4.27
N LEU A 90 -3.08 -3.94 4.81
CA LEU A 90 -4.45 -3.66 4.42
C LEU A 90 -5.23 -2.99 5.55
N ALA A 91 -6.08 -2.04 5.21
CA ALA A 91 -6.98 -1.40 6.16
C ALA A 91 -8.24 -2.26 6.37
N LYS A 92 -8.45 -2.76 7.60
CA LYS A 92 -9.63 -3.54 7.99
C LYS A 92 -10.86 -2.64 8.23
N ASN A 93 -10.63 -1.42 8.72
CA ASN A 93 -11.67 -0.46 9.10
C ASN A 93 -11.15 0.98 9.03
N LEU A 94 -11.97 1.96 9.40
CA LEU A 94 -11.60 3.38 9.37
C LEU A 94 -10.39 3.72 10.25
N LYS A 95 -10.24 3.05 11.41
CA LYS A 95 -9.05 3.22 12.28
C LYS A 95 -7.79 2.75 11.55
N GLY A 96 -7.84 1.56 10.94
CA GLY A 96 -6.75 1.01 10.13
C GLY A 96 -6.41 1.92 8.95
N TYR A 97 -7.41 2.44 8.23
CA TYR A 97 -7.17 3.41 7.15
C TYR A 97 -6.40 4.65 7.65
N LYS A 98 -6.84 5.26 8.75
CA LYS A 98 -6.13 6.40 9.35
C LYS A 98 -4.71 6.05 9.79
N ASN A 99 -4.51 4.86 10.32
CA ASN A 99 -3.18 4.37 10.71
C ASN A 99 -2.30 4.11 9.50
N LEU A 100 -2.84 3.53 8.42
CA LEU A 100 -2.12 3.32 7.17
C LEU A 100 -1.69 4.65 6.53
N VAL A 101 -2.56 5.66 6.52
CA VAL A 101 -2.21 7.03 6.09
C VAL A 101 -1.06 7.60 6.93
N LYS A 102 -1.09 7.43 8.26
CA LYS A 102 0.00 7.89 9.14
C LYS A 102 1.32 7.18 8.84
N LEU A 103 1.29 5.86 8.70
CA LEU A 103 2.49 5.07 8.36
C LEU A 103 3.07 5.51 7.01
N THR A 104 2.22 5.67 5.98
CA THR A 104 2.64 6.16 4.66
C THR A 104 3.23 7.57 4.76
N THR A 105 2.60 8.49 5.51
CA THR A 105 3.12 9.85 5.72
C THR A 105 4.50 9.83 6.40
N ILE A 106 4.64 9.08 7.49
CA ILE A 106 5.92 8.99 8.23
C ILE A 106 7.01 8.39 7.34
N SER A 107 6.71 7.36 6.55
CA SER A 107 7.68 6.72 5.66
C SER A 107 8.25 7.70 4.62
N HIS A 108 7.43 8.59 4.09
CA HIS A 108 7.86 9.62 3.13
C HIS A 108 8.60 10.79 3.80
N LEU A 109 8.16 11.23 4.98
CA LEU A 109 8.76 12.40 5.63
C LEU A 109 10.06 12.08 6.38
N LYS A 110 10.19 10.87 6.93
CA LYS A 110 11.31 10.47 7.81
C LYS A 110 12.03 9.20 7.38
N GLY A 111 11.33 8.31 6.67
CA GLY A 111 11.80 6.97 6.36
C GLY A 111 12.41 6.81 4.97
N MET A 112 12.73 7.89 4.25
CA MET A 112 13.34 7.77 2.92
C MET A 112 14.73 7.13 3.00
N ARG A 113 14.86 5.93 2.37
CA ARG A 113 16.09 5.12 2.35
C ARG A 113 16.51 4.81 0.91
N GLY A 114 17.78 4.92 0.63
CA GLY A 114 18.35 4.78 -0.70
C GLY A 114 18.88 6.08 -1.25
N ARG A 115 19.19 6.13 -2.56
CA ARG A 115 19.71 7.31 -3.24
C ARG A 115 19.04 7.47 -4.60
N GLY A 116 18.73 8.72 -4.97
CA GLY A 116 18.12 9.05 -6.27
C GLY A 116 16.85 8.26 -6.54
N ILE A 117 16.71 7.70 -7.73
CA ILE A 117 15.55 6.92 -8.17
C ILE A 117 15.35 5.60 -7.40
N PHE A 118 16.36 5.13 -6.67
CA PHE A 118 16.27 3.94 -5.81
C PHE A 118 15.88 4.26 -4.37
N SER A 119 15.57 5.51 -4.07
CA SER A 119 15.05 5.91 -2.76
C SER A 119 13.65 5.34 -2.54
N ARG A 120 13.40 4.80 -1.33
CA ARG A 120 12.11 4.17 -0.98
C ARG A 120 11.64 4.64 0.39
N PRO A 121 10.32 4.90 0.55
CA PRO A 121 9.72 5.30 1.82
C PRO A 121 9.57 4.09 2.75
N CYS A 122 10.44 3.97 3.74
CA CYS A 122 10.48 2.83 4.64
C CYS A 122 9.84 3.13 6.00
N ILE A 123 9.32 2.09 6.62
CA ILE A 123 8.96 2.06 8.03
C ILE A 123 9.86 1.05 8.76
N ASP A 124 9.86 1.11 10.08
CA ASP A 124 10.44 0.09 10.95
C ASP A 124 9.36 -0.68 11.72
N LYS A 125 9.78 -1.78 12.37
CA LYS A 125 8.86 -2.63 13.17
C LYS A 125 8.22 -1.88 14.34
N ARG A 126 8.91 -0.91 14.93
CA ARG A 126 8.41 -0.09 16.03
C ARG A 126 7.24 0.78 15.59
N LEU A 127 7.32 1.41 14.40
CA LEU A 127 6.21 2.17 13.84
C LEU A 127 5.03 1.29 13.49
N LEU A 128 5.30 0.13 12.90
CA LEU A 128 4.25 -0.84 12.58
C LEU A 128 3.51 -1.28 13.84
N GLU A 129 4.22 -1.64 14.90
CA GLU A 129 3.65 -2.02 16.20
C GLU A 129 2.79 -0.90 16.80
N LYS A 130 3.26 0.35 16.71
CA LYS A 130 2.54 1.52 17.22
C LYS A 130 1.22 1.78 16.50
N TYR A 131 1.14 1.50 15.19
CA TYR A 131 -0.01 1.85 14.35
C TYR A 131 -0.75 0.63 13.78
N LYS A 132 -0.49 -0.59 14.28
CA LYS A 132 -1.12 -1.83 13.75
C LYS A 132 -2.62 -1.94 13.95
N GLU A 133 -3.21 -1.20 14.90
CA GLU A 133 -4.64 -1.30 15.20
C GLU A 133 -5.51 -1.04 13.95
N GLY A 134 -6.38 -2.00 13.65
CA GLY A 134 -7.27 -1.96 12.48
C GLY A 134 -6.58 -2.26 11.15
N LEU A 135 -5.34 -2.74 11.17
CA LEU A 135 -4.61 -3.24 10.00
C LEU A 135 -4.64 -4.77 9.96
N ILE A 136 -4.47 -5.29 8.75
CA ILE A 136 -4.17 -6.70 8.44
C ILE A 136 -2.80 -6.67 7.76
N ILE A 137 -1.90 -7.52 8.22
CA ILE A 137 -0.50 -7.55 7.81
C ILE A 137 -0.15 -8.99 7.46
#